data_3ae76def44d178c8a872a42602a5c34e
#
_entry.id   3ae76def44d178c8a872a42602a5c34e
#
_cell.length_a   1.000
_cell.length_b   1.000
_cell.length_c   1.000
_cell.angle_alpha   90.00
_cell.angle_beta   90.00
_cell.angle_gamma   90.00
#
_symmetry.space_group_name_H-M   'P 1'
#
loop_
_entity.id
_entity.type
_entity.pdbx_description
1 polymer ?
#
loop_
_entity_poly.entity_id
_entity_poly.type
_entity_poly.pdbx_seq_one_letter_code
_entity_poly.pdbx_strand_id
1 'polypeptide(L)'
;MKYFRLIFITLLLTSCSVKDHLIQTKPNKENNIKSNSNKINKKLEISISCGKGSIDKFISEGWVVKNKYSEEKICSWKSVPANSKCDMNLDKGCKITKPDKIGVEVFYLLEKY
;
A
#
# COMPACT_ATOMS: atom_id res chain seq x y z
N MET A 1 -5.88 23.83 52.07
CA MET A 1 -6.05 22.75 51.07
C MET A 1 -6.66 23.19 49.74
N LYS A 2 -6.77 24.47 49.45
CA LYS A 2 -7.31 24.94 48.16
C LYS A 2 -6.25 25.15 47.07
N TYR A 3 -4.98 25.04 47.36
CA TYR A 3 -3.88 25.29 46.43
C TYR A 3 -3.32 24.00 45.79
N PHE A 4 -3.73 22.84 46.28
CA PHE A 4 -3.23 21.56 45.73
C PHE A 4 -3.94 21.10 44.44
N ARG A 5 -5.08 21.74 44.12
CA ARG A 5 -5.81 21.44 42.86
C ARG A 5 -5.36 22.23 41.63
N LEU A 6 -4.60 23.31 41.84
CA LEU A 6 -4.16 24.17 40.73
C LEU A 6 -2.82 23.71 40.13
N ILE A 7 -2.06 22.89 40.86
CA ILE A 7 -0.76 22.38 40.34
C ILE A 7 -0.92 21.18 39.41
N PHE A 8 -2.06 20.48 39.52
CA PHE A 8 -2.29 19.27 38.68
C PHE A 8 -2.77 19.57 37.24
N ILE A 9 -3.24 20.78 36.98
CA ILE A 9 -3.78 21.16 35.66
C ILE A 9 -2.68 21.65 34.73
N THR A 10 -1.54 22.06 35.24
CA THR A 10 -0.44 22.57 34.40
C THR A 10 0.52 21.50 33.89
N LEU A 11 0.36 20.25 34.27
CA LEU A 11 1.26 19.14 33.89
C LEU A 11 0.73 18.29 32.72
N LEU A 12 -0.42 18.62 32.16
CA LEU A 12 -1.04 17.85 31.06
C LEU A 12 -0.89 18.48 29.66
N LEU A 13 -0.11 19.56 29.53
CA LEU A 13 0.06 20.25 28.25
C LEU A 13 1.44 20.08 27.59
N THR A 14 2.25 19.16 28.06
CA THR A 14 3.57 18.92 27.47
C THR A 14 3.71 17.49 26.95
N SER A 15 2.93 17.11 25.96
CA SER A 15 3.36 16.01 25.09
C SER A 15 2.48 15.87 23.86
N CYS A 16 2.62 16.78 22.93
CA CYS A 16 2.41 16.50 21.53
C CYS A 16 3.45 17.27 20.73
N SER A 17 4.71 16.92 20.93
CA SER A 17 5.73 17.22 19.96
C SER A 17 5.71 16.07 18.93
N VAL A 18 4.81 16.15 17.99
CA VAL A 18 4.95 15.44 16.73
C VAL A 18 6.18 16.05 16.08
N LYS A 19 7.31 15.37 16.23
CA LYS A 19 8.47 15.66 15.40
C LYS A 19 8.09 15.26 13.99
N ASP A 20 7.64 16.21 13.21
CA ASP A 20 7.68 16.11 11.78
C ASP A 20 9.11 15.78 11.39
N HIS A 21 9.36 14.54 11.06
CA HIS A 21 10.53 14.15 10.31
C HIS A 21 10.38 14.74 8.90
N LEU A 22 10.64 16.03 8.79
CA LEU A 22 11.04 16.62 7.53
C LEU A 22 12.32 15.91 7.14
N ILE A 23 12.21 14.98 6.21
CA ILE A 23 13.36 14.49 5.46
C ILE A 23 13.86 15.69 4.68
N GLN A 24 14.77 16.44 5.28
CA GLN A 24 15.60 17.35 4.53
C GLN A 24 16.49 16.51 3.64
N THR A 25 16.08 16.32 2.42
CA THR A 25 16.99 15.96 1.35
C THR A 25 17.97 17.13 1.23
N LYS A 26 19.13 16.97 1.87
CA LYS A 26 20.28 17.83 1.58
C LYS A 26 20.50 17.80 0.07
N PRO A 27 20.58 18.96 -0.60
CA PRO A 27 21.06 18.97 -1.97
C PRO A 27 22.51 18.51 -1.94
N ASN A 28 22.72 17.30 -2.44
CA ASN A 28 24.06 16.79 -2.63
C ASN A 28 24.75 17.67 -3.68
N LYS A 29 25.80 18.31 -3.27
CA LYS A 29 26.69 19.12 -4.06
C LYS A 29 27.05 18.37 -5.34
N GLU A 30 26.65 18.96 -6.43
CA GLU A 30 26.97 18.63 -7.80
C GLU A 30 28.47 18.39 -7.95
N ASN A 31 28.87 17.14 -8.04
CA ASN A 31 30.15 16.77 -8.58
C ASN A 31 29.99 16.52 -10.06
N ASN A 32 30.45 17.49 -10.79
CA ASN A 32 30.74 17.55 -12.21
C ASN A 32 31.31 16.21 -12.69
N ILE A 33 30.47 15.33 -13.26
CA ILE A 33 30.90 14.18 -14.04
C ILE A 33 30.41 14.40 -15.46
N LYS A 34 31.39 14.54 -16.32
CA LYS A 34 31.33 14.69 -17.76
C LYS A 34 30.25 13.78 -18.39
N SER A 35 29.41 14.42 -19.16
CA SER A 35 28.72 13.95 -20.35
C SER A 35 28.99 12.49 -20.72
N ASN A 36 28.06 11.60 -20.34
CA ASN A 36 27.76 10.41 -21.10
C ASN A 36 26.25 10.37 -21.30
N SER A 37 25.85 10.21 -22.54
CA SER A 37 24.48 10.26 -23.05
C SER A 37 23.46 9.77 -22.02
N ASN A 38 22.64 10.68 -21.52
CA ASN A 38 21.52 10.38 -20.64
C ASN A 38 20.51 9.50 -21.39
N LYS A 39 20.75 8.20 -21.37
CA LYS A 39 19.72 7.21 -21.67
C LYS A 39 18.73 7.32 -20.52
N ILE A 40 17.64 8.04 -20.75
CA ILE A 40 16.58 8.23 -19.75
C ILE A 40 15.94 6.87 -19.50
N ASN A 41 16.32 6.23 -18.43
CA ASN A 41 15.71 4.99 -17.99
C ASN A 41 14.31 5.30 -17.47
N LYS A 42 13.30 4.89 -18.21
CA LYS A 42 11.91 4.96 -17.74
C LYS A 42 11.65 3.79 -16.79
N LYS A 43 11.02 4.08 -15.66
CA LYS A 43 10.59 3.08 -14.68
C LYS A 43 9.07 3.05 -14.61
N LEU A 44 8.52 1.86 -14.50
CA LEU A 44 7.09 1.63 -14.37
C LEU A 44 6.86 0.48 -13.40
N GLU A 45 5.96 0.68 -12.45
CA GLU A 45 5.46 -0.38 -11.59
C GLU A 45 4.04 -0.74 -12.00
N ILE A 46 3.78 -2.03 -12.18
CA ILE A 46 2.46 -2.56 -12.48
C ILE A 46 2.13 -3.72 -11.56
N SER A 47 0.85 -3.91 -11.26
CA SER A 47 0.38 -5.07 -10.51
C SER A 47 -0.65 -5.87 -11.29
N ILE A 48 -0.62 -7.17 -11.09
CA ILE A 48 -1.60 -8.12 -11.64
C ILE A 48 -2.23 -8.86 -10.49
N SER A 49 -3.52 -8.64 -10.28
CA SER A 49 -4.28 -9.24 -9.19
C SER A 49 -5.00 -10.49 -9.65
N CYS A 50 -4.90 -11.57 -8.85
CA CYS A 50 -5.70 -12.78 -9.04
C CYS A 50 -5.59 -13.40 -10.43
N GLY A 51 -4.43 -13.28 -11.07
CA GLY A 51 -4.19 -13.80 -12.42
C GLY A 51 -4.95 -13.07 -13.54
N LYS A 52 -5.52 -11.90 -13.26
CA LYS A 52 -6.25 -11.10 -14.25
C LYS A 52 -5.34 -10.07 -14.90
N GLY A 53 -4.68 -10.47 -15.96
CA GLY A 53 -3.81 -9.60 -16.75
C GLY A 53 -2.50 -10.28 -17.16
N SER A 54 -1.73 -9.58 -17.98
CA SER A 54 -0.43 -10.02 -18.46
C SER A 54 0.51 -8.84 -18.62
N ILE A 55 1.80 -9.09 -18.53
CA ILE A 55 2.86 -8.11 -18.83
C ILE A 55 3.31 -8.16 -20.30
N ASP A 56 2.78 -9.07 -21.11
CA ASP A 56 3.26 -9.33 -22.46
C ASP A 56 3.27 -8.09 -23.35
N LYS A 57 2.25 -7.23 -23.19
CA LYS A 57 2.21 -5.95 -23.90
C LYS A 57 3.42 -5.08 -23.58
N PHE A 58 3.80 -4.98 -22.32
CA PHE A 58 4.95 -4.17 -21.92
C PHE A 58 6.25 -4.76 -22.43
N ILE A 59 6.39 -6.09 -22.37
CA ILE A 59 7.56 -6.78 -22.91
C ILE A 59 7.68 -6.54 -24.41
N SER A 60 6.58 -6.63 -25.17
CA SER A 60 6.57 -6.36 -26.62
C SER A 60 6.90 -4.90 -26.96
N GLU A 61 6.63 -3.97 -26.05
CA GLU A 61 6.99 -2.55 -26.18
C GLU A 61 8.44 -2.24 -25.76
N GLY A 62 9.21 -3.26 -25.38
CA GLY A 62 10.62 -3.15 -25.01
C GLY A 62 10.89 -2.85 -23.52
N TRP A 63 9.92 -3.09 -22.66
CA TRP A 63 10.12 -3.04 -21.21
C TRP A 63 10.80 -4.32 -20.72
N VAL A 64 11.66 -4.19 -19.74
CA VAL A 64 12.40 -5.30 -19.10
C VAL A 64 11.98 -5.40 -17.63
N VAL A 65 11.70 -6.61 -17.17
CA VAL A 65 11.41 -6.87 -15.76
C VAL A 65 12.69 -6.77 -14.95
N LYS A 66 12.77 -5.84 -14.02
CA LYS A 66 13.89 -5.67 -13.09
C LYS A 66 13.66 -6.34 -11.77
N ASN A 67 12.43 -6.32 -11.30
CA ASN A 67 12.06 -6.98 -10.07
C ASN A 67 10.63 -7.51 -10.17
N LYS A 68 10.36 -8.56 -9.40
CA LYS A 68 9.05 -9.19 -9.27
C LYS A 68 8.87 -9.68 -7.85
N TYR A 69 7.75 -9.35 -7.25
CA TYR A 69 7.35 -9.90 -5.95
C TYR A 69 5.84 -10.13 -5.94
N SER A 70 5.35 -10.88 -4.98
CA SER A 70 3.93 -11.20 -4.87
C SER A 70 3.47 -11.13 -3.42
N GLU A 71 2.21 -10.75 -3.24
CA GLU A 71 1.53 -10.70 -1.96
C GLU A 71 0.21 -11.45 -2.04
N GLU A 72 -0.24 -12.00 -0.90
CA GLU A 72 -1.54 -12.64 -0.82
C GLU A 72 -2.65 -11.61 -0.95
N LYS A 73 -3.70 -11.95 -1.71
CA LYS A 73 -4.85 -11.08 -1.94
C LYS A 73 -6.15 -11.86 -1.95
N ILE A 74 -7.18 -11.28 -1.35
CA ILE A 74 -8.53 -11.83 -1.46
C ILE A 74 -9.07 -11.50 -2.85
N CYS A 75 -9.35 -12.54 -3.63
CA CYS A 75 -9.81 -12.42 -5.01
C CYS A 75 -11.32 -12.35 -5.15
N SER A 76 -12.05 -12.96 -4.22
CA SER A 76 -13.51 -12.84 -4.16
C SER A 76 -14.02 -12.97 -2.73
N TRP A 77 -15.21 -12.43 -2.52
CA TRP A 77 -15.94 -12.46 -1.26
C TRP A 77 -17.26 -13.20 -1.45
N LYS A 78 -17.74 -13.83 -0.39
CA LYS A 78 -19.07 -14.46 -0.35
C LYS A 78 -19.84 -14.04 0.89
N SER A 79 -21.15 -14.00 0.74
CA SER A 79 -22.07 -13.83 1.87
C SER A 79 -22.52 -15.18 2.40
N VAL A 80 -22.48 -15.34 3.70
CA VAL A 80 -22.89 -16.56 4.40
C VAL A 80 -23.80 -16.18 5.57
N PRO A 81 -24.66 -17.11 6.04
CA PRO A 81 -25.45 -16.88 7.24
C PRO A 81 -24.54 -16.67 8.46
N ALA A 82 -24.89 -15.72 9.32
CA ALA A 82 -24.13 -15.42 10.53
C ALA A 82 -24.21 -16.56 11.56
N ASN A 83 -25.30 -17.30 11.58
CA ASN A 83 -25.54 -18.46 12.44
C ASN A 83 -26.54 -19.43 11.79
N SER A 84 -26.78 -20.56 12.44
CA SER A 84 -27.71 -21.61 11.95
C SER A 84 -29.17 -21.17 11.88
N LYS A 85 -29.55 -20.08 12.57
CA LYS A 85 -30.93 -19.56 12.60
C LYS A 85 -31.17 -18.49 11.53
N CYS A 86 -30.12 -18.08 10.79
CA CYS A 86 -30.21 -17.09 9.77
C CYS A 86 -30.73 -17.68 8.46
N ASP A 87 -31.87 -17.18 7.99
CA ASP A 87 -32.34 -17.39 6.62
C ASP A 87 -32.09 -16.10 5.82
N MET A 88 -31.09 -16.11 4.95
CA MET A 88 -30.71 -14.97 4.14
C MET A 88 -31.77 -14.54 3.13
N ASN A 89 -32.76 -15.39 2.84
CA ASN A 89 -33.88 -15.04 1.97
C ASN A 89 -34.94 -14.23 2.70
N LEU A 90 -35.13 -14.48 4.00
CA LEU A 90 -36.12 -13.82 4.85
C LEU A 90 -35.54 -12.60 5.57
N ASP A 91 -34.31 -12.72 6.08
CA ASP A 91 -33.61 -11.67 6.82
C ASP A 91 -32.24 -11.39 6.21
N LYS A 92 -32.16 -10.31 5.43
CA LYS A 92 -30.91 -9.89 4.79
C LYS A 92 -29.89 -9.31 5.79
N GLY A 93 -30.32 -8.98 7.01
CA GLY A 93 -29.46 -8.40 8.05
C GLY A 93 -28.59 -9.41 8.78
N CYS A 94 -28.93 -10.71 8.73
CA CYS A 94 -28.19 -11.74 9.45
C CYS A 94 -27.04 -12.39 8.64
N LYS A 95 -26.72 -11.89 7.45
CA LYS A 95 -25.60 -12.37 6.65
C LYS A 95 -24.31 -11.66 7.02
N ILE A 96 -23.21 -12.39 6.93
CA ILE A 96 -21.85 -11.86 7.03
C ILE A 96 -21.09 -12.10 5.73
N THR A 97 -20.15 -11.21 5.43
CA THR A 97 -19.27 -11.34 4.27
C THR A 97 -17.92 -11.90 4.73
N LYS A 98 -17.46 -12.95 4.07
CA LYS A 98 -16.13 -13.53 4.33
C LYS A 98 -15.38 -13.80 3.01
N PRO A 99 -14.05 -13.93 3.07
CA PRO A 99 -13.26 -14.31 1.90
C PRO A 99 -13.75 -15.64 1.31
N ASP A 100 -13.85 -15.70 -0.02
CA ASP A 100 -14.21 -16.90 -0.76
C ASP A 100 -13.00 -17.50 -1.47
N LYS A 101 -12.31 -16.69 -2.25
CA LYS A 101 -11.08 -17.11 -2.95
C LYS A 101 -9.92 -16.23 -2.54
N ILE A 102 -8.84 -16.87 -2.16
CA ILE A 102 -7.55 -16.22 -1.87
C ILE A 102 -6.62 -16.55 -3.02
N GLY A 103 -5.94 -15.55 -3.51
CA GLY A 103 -4.95 -15.66 -4.58
C GLY A 103 -3.75 -14.78 -4.30
N VAL A 104 -3.10 -14.31 -5.34
CA VAL A 104 -1.94 -13.44 -5.23
C VAL A 104 -2.09 -12.20 -6.11
N GLU A 105 -1.53 -11.11 -5.64
CA GLU A 105 -1.21 -9.94 -6.45
C GLU A 105 0.28 -9.95 -6.74
N VAL A 106 0.63 -9.87 -8.01
CA VAL A 106 2.02 -9.89 -8.47
C VAL A 106 2.40 -8.50 -8.92
N PHE A 107 3.47 -7.98 -8.37
CA PHE A 107 4.03 -6.66 -8.70
C PHE A 107 5.25 -6.84 -9.58
N TYR A 108 5.35 -6.04 -10.61
CA TYR A 108 6.47 -5.99 -11.54
C TYR A 108 7.05 -4.60 -11.59
N LEU A 109 8.34 -4.49 -11.36
CA LEU A 109 9.10 -3.28 -11.63
C LEU A 109 9.75 -3.42 -13.01
N LEU A 110 9.33 -2.56 -13.93
CA LEU A 110 9.77 -2.56 -15.31
C LEU A 110 10.69 -1.37 -15.58
N GLU A 111 11.69 -1.58 -16.41
CA GLU A 111 12.55 -0.50 -16.92
C GLU A 111 12.62 -0.56 -18.44
N LYS A 112 12.71 0.62 -19.05
CA LYS A 112 12.92 0.77 -20.50
C LYS A 112 14.10 1.69 -20.76
N TYR A 113 15.02 1.21 -21.58
CA TYR A 113 16.26 1.89 -21.94
C TYR A 113 16.14 2.64 -23.26
#